data_f6080a08b61fdc9c37497885861d9a6b
#
_entry.id   f6080a08b61fdc9c37497885861d9a6b
#
_cell.length_a   1.000
_cell.length_b   1.000
_cell.length_c   1.000
_cell.angle_alpha   90.00
_cell.angle_beta   90.00
_cell.angle_gamma   90.00
#
_symmetry.space_group_name_H-M   'P 1'
#
loop_
_entity.id
_entity.type
_entity.pdbx_description
1 polymer ?
#
loop_
_entity_poly.entity_id
_entity_poly.type
_entity_poly.pdbx_seq_one_letter_code
_entity_poly.pdbx_strand_id
1 'polypeptide(L)'
;MIKQLTSVFAGILLFIAAITLFSSVYIVDETKQVFVTQFGNYVRGPINGPDKNEDGPDKDKAAGLYFRLPFIQEVHSFEKRYLEWDGDPNQVTTKDKLFIFIDTYARWRIVDAKLFFEKVRNEAGAQQRLDDILDGEARIVVAANDLVEVIRSRQREAVVDETEVLGDESQLKPFQKGRSALAKQVLDIAGPNLKEEFGIELLDFRFKRINYSQEVRLKIFERMITERARIAMKFRSEGLGEAAKIQGAQQRELKRIASEAYLKQQQIKGKADAKAVDVYAEAFNQSPDSREFYEFLKTMETYKNTLSTNVTMILSTDSDFLKYIKQSAPEKE
;
A
#
# COMPACT_ATOMS: atom_id res chain seq x y z
N MET A 1 -34.98 89.09 16.54
CA MET A 1 -34.46 88.20 15.48
C MET A 1 -33.01 87.70 15.71
N ILE A 2 -32.06 88.57 16.00
CA ILE A 2 -30.64 88.18 16.18
C ILE A 2 -30.46 87.16 17.30
N LYS A 3 -31.08 87.34 18.49
CA LYS A 3 -31.01 86.37 19.60
C LYS A 3 -31.56 85.00 19.29
N GLN A 4 -32.60 84.91 18.47
CA GLN A 4 -33.15 83.58 18.03
C GLN A 4 -32.24 82.90 16.99
N LEU A 5 -31.62 83.66 16.11
CA LEU A 5 -30.66 83.20 15.15
C LEU A 5 -29.41 82.64 15.80
N THR A 6 -28.89 83.35 16.85
CA THR A 6 -27.73 82.91 17.65
C THR A 6 -28.01 81.61 18.47
N SER A 7 -29.28 81.48 19.01
CA SER A 7 -29.62 80.23 19.75
C SER A 7 -29.80 79.03 18.79
N VAL A 8 -30.33 79.21 17.60
CA VAL A 8 -30.43 78.13 16.56
C VAL A 8 -29.02 77.75 16.11
N PHE A 9 -28.17 78.71 15.84
CA PHE A 9 -26.76 78.44 15.47
C PHE A 9 -25.98 77.76 16.59
N ALA A 10 -26.15 78.09 17.84
CA ALA A 10 -25.57 77.41 18.98
C ALA A 10 -26.11 76.01 19.13
N GLY A 11 -27.42 75.75 18.89
CA GLY A 11 -28.00 74.44 18.88
C GLY A 11 -27.45 73.51 17.78
N ILE A 12 -27.27 74.03 16.57
CA ILE A 12 -26.68 73.31 15.45
C ILE A 12 -25.19 73.00 15.77
N LEU A 13 -24.42 73.91 16.35
CA LEU A 13 -23.04 73.71 16.69
C LEU A 13 -22.90 72.65 17.79
N LEU A 14 -23.79 72.68 18.79
CA LEU A 14 -23.80 71.68 19.86
C LEU A 14 -24.20 70.29 19.35
N PHE A 15 -25.13 70.20 18.39
CA PHE A 15 -25.54 69.01 17.72
C PHE A 15 -24.40 68.41 16.87
N ILE A 16 -23.68 69.24 16.12
CA ILE A 16 -22.49 68.79 15.37
C ILE A 16 -21.40 68.33 16.33
N ALA A 17 -21.18 69.01 17.45
CA ALA A 17 -20.22 68.61 18.47
C ALA A 17 -20.58 67.27 19.12
N ALA A 18 -21.87 67.03 19.37
CA ALA A 18 -22.34 65.74 19.89
C ALA A 18 -22.14 64.61 18.87
N ILE A 19 -22.46 64.82 17.59
CA ILE A 19 -22.22 63.86 16.53
C ILE A 19 -20.74 63.53 16.38
N THR A 20 -19.88 64.56 16.41
CA THR A 20 -18.42 64.35 16.32
C THR A 20 -17.86 63.57 17.52
N LEU A 21 -18.37 63.85 18.73
CA LEU A 21 -18.00 63.11 19.93
C LEU A 21 -18.42 61.61 19.85
N PHE A 22 -19.65 61.35 19.45
CA PHE A 22 -20.13 59.98 19.28
C PHE A 22 -19.38 59.22 18.15
N SER A 23 -19.04 59.90 17.05
CA SER A 23 -18.28 59.33 15.94
C SER A 23 -16.79 59.14 16.23
N SER A 24 -16.30 59.75 17.33
CA SER A 24 -14.89 59.69 17.75
C SER A 24 -14.54 58.43 18.49
N VAL A 25 -15.53 57.66 18.95
CA VAL A 25 -15.31 56.47 19.80
C VAL A 25 -15.37 55.22 18.94
N TYR A 26 -14.40 54.31 19.17
CA TYR A 26 -14.46 52.94 18.60
C TYR A 26 -14.03 51.90 19.64
N ILE A 27 -14.53 50.69 19.48
CA ILE A 27 -14.25 49.55 20.37
C ILE A 27 -13.35 48.58 19.65
N VAL A 28 -12.28 48.15 20.31
CA VAL A 28 -11.42 47.06 19.86
C VAL A 28 -11.77 45.81 20.62
N ASP A 29 -12.28 44.81 19.89
CA ASP A 29 -12.59 43.49 20.40
C ASP A 29 -11.28 42.70 20.65
N GLU A 30 -11.30 41.77 21.63
CA GLU A 30 -10.16 40.88 21.91
C GLU A 30 -9.78 39.98 20.73
N THR A 31 -10.74 39.67 19.86
CA THR A 31 -10.51 38.84 18.67
C THR A 31 -9.89 39.59 17.52
N LYS A 32 -9.82 40.94 17.59
CA LYS A 32 -9.37 41.81 16.50
C LYS A 32 -8.13 42.57 16.89
N GLN A 33 -7.29 42.83 15.91
CA GLN A 33 -6.21 43.81 15.98
C GLN A 33 -6.57 45.02 15.11
N VAL A 34 -6.19 46.19 15.57
CA VAL A 34 -6.63 47.44 14.96
C VAL A 34 -5.45 48.37 14.76
N PHE A 35 -5.41 49.03 13.62
CA PHE A 35 -4.53 50.16 13.43
C PHE A 35 -5.30 51.33 12.81
N VAL A 36 -4.76 52.51 12.96
CA VAL A 36 -5.38 53.77 12.54
C VAL A 36 -4.51 54.46 11.51
N THR A 37 -5.12 54.84 10.39
CA THR A 37 -4.48 55.65 9.36
C THR A 37 -5.04 57.09 9.38
N GLN A 38 -4.24 58.02 8.96
CA GLN A 38 -4.64 59.44 8.75
C GLN A 38 -4.26 59.84 7.34
N PHE A 39 -5.22 60.18 6.52
CA PHE A 39 -4.99 60.44 5.09
C PHE A 39 -4.15 59.38 4.39
N GLY A 40 -4.40 58.08 4.73
CA GLY A 40 -3.64 56.97 4.21
C GLY A 40 -2.31 56.64 4.87
N ASN A 41 -1.78 57.53 5.71
CA ASN A 41 -0.54 57.29 6.45
C ASN A 41 -0.81 56.62 7.78
N TYR A 42 0.05 55.67 8.15
CA TYR A 42 -0.01 54.97 9.44
C TYR A 42 0.31 55.95 10.60
N VAL A 43 -0.56 56.03 11.59
CA VAL A 43 -0.42 56.95 12.74
C VAL A 43 -0.38 56.19 14.05
N ARG A 44 -1.17 55.14 14.21
CA ARG A 44 -1.31 54.44 15.49
C ARG A 44 -1.60 52.94 15.27
N GLY A 45 -1.02 52.10 16.14
CA GLY A 45 -1.24 50.64 16.21
C GLY A 45 0.06 49.85 16.16
N PRO A 46 0.01 48.53 16.05
CA PRO A 46 -1.21 47.72 16.20
C PRO A 46 -1.74 47.75 17.64
N ILE A 47 -3.01 47.96 17.81
CA ILE A 47 -3.70 47.81 19.10
C ILE A 47 -4.17 46.38 19.20
N ASN A 48 -3.88 45.71 20.32
CA ASN A 48 -4.20 44.28 20.55
C ASN A 48 -3.55 43.33 19.52
N GLY A 49 -2.33 43.63 19.09
CA GLY A 49 -1.54 42.77 18.19
C GLY A 49 -1.19 41.41 18.81
N PRO A 50 -0.92 40.38 18.00
CA PRO A 50 -0.59 39.04 18.48
C PRO A 50 0.80 38.92 19.11
N ASP A 51 1.78 39.75 18.69
CA ASP A 51 3.13 39.76 19.19
C ASP A 51 3.41 41.06 19.99
N LYS A 52 3.83 40.86 21.23
CA LYS A 52 4.23 41.99 22.11
C LYS A 52 5.58 42.63 21.73
N ASN A 53 6.27 42.11 20.73
CA ASN A 53 7.61 42.50 20.33
C ASN A 53 7.65 43.46 19.13
N GLU A 54 6.51 43.88 18.59
CA GLU A 54 6.49 44.89 17.52
C GLU A 54 6.78 46.27 18.07
N ASP A 55 7.69 46.99 17.43
CA ASP A 55 8.05 48.35 17.78
C ASP A 55 6.95 49.32 17.31
N GLY A 56 6.06 49.66 18.22
CA GLY A 56 5.00 50.61 17.96
C GLY A 56 4.59 51.38 19.24
N PRO A 57 4.05 52.57 19.13
CA PRO A 57 3.68 53.41 20.29
C PRO A 57 2.52 52.79 21.11
N ASP A 58 1.82 51.84 20.57
CA ASP A 58 0.59 51.27 21.15
C ASP A 58 0.64 49.74 21.36
N LYS A 59 1.83 49.14 21.34
CA LYS A 59 2.04 47.67 21.41
C LYS A 59 1.49 47.02 22.69
N ASP A 60 1.40 47.77 23.77
CA ASP A 60 0.90 47.27 25.07
C ASP A 60 -0.60 47.52 25.29
N LYS A 61 -1.29 48.09 24.31
CA LYS A 61 -2.71 48.37 24.44
C LYS A 61 -3.54 47.13 24.17
N ALA A 62 -4.30 46.73 25.17
CA ALA A 62 -5.24 45.63 25.11
C ALA A 62 -6.57 46.06 24.43
N ALA A 63 -7.44 45.10 24.21
CA ALA A 63 -8.82 45.34 23.78
C ALA A 63 -9.49 46.38 24.71
N GLY A 64 -10.36 47.18 24.15
CA GLY A 64 -11.03 48.23 24.92
C GLY A 64 -11.60 49.34 24.06
N LEU A 65 -11.86 50.47 24.74
CA LEU A 65 -12.48 51.62 24.12
C LEU A 65 -11.41 52.66 23.79
N TYR A 66 -11.37 53.11 22.55
CA TYR A 66 -10.41 54.05 22.01
C TYR A 66 -11.06 55.22 21.28
N PHE A 67 -10.26 56.26 21.06
CA PHE A 67 -10.71 57.47 20.39
C PHE A 67 -9.96 57.67 19.07
N ARG A 68 -10.70 58.12 18.06
CA ARG A 68 -10.18 58.58 16.76
C ARG A 68 -10.67 59.98 16.43
N LEU A 69 -10.00 60.68 15.57
CA LEU A 69 -10.46 61.94 14.97
C LEU A 69 -11.42 61.58 13.81
N PRO A 70 -12.74 61.83 13.97
CA PRO A 70 -13.70 61.53 12.91
C PRO A 70 -13.39 62.37 11.67
N PHE A 71 -13.67 61.83 10.48
CA PHE A 71 -13.42 62.44 9.16
C PHE A 71 -11.94 62.51 8.74
N ILE A 72 -10.98 62.40 9.65
CA ILE A 72 -9.55 62.51 9.37
C ILE A 72 -8.86 61.13 9.51
N GLN A 73 -9.29 60.36 10.50
CA GLN A 73 -8.68 59.08 10.82
C GLN A 73 -9.63 57.91 10.45
N GLU A 74 -9.05 56.93 9.79
CA GLU A 74 -9.71 55.65 9.46
C GLU A 74 -9.17 54.54 10.32
N VAL A 75 -10.08 53.68 10.78
CA VAL A 75 -9.79 52.54 11.64
C VAL A 75 -9.88 51.28 10.80
N HIS A 76 -8.78 50.54 10.70
CA HIS A 76 -8.71 49.28 10.01
C HIS A 76 -8.63 48.15 11.06
N SER A 77 -9.52 47.18 10.96
CA SER A 77 -9.58 46.05 11.87
C SER A 77 -9.34 44.74 11.13
N PHE A 78 -8.43 43.93 11.66
CA PHE A 78 -8.12 42.61 11.15
C PHE A 78 -8.34 41.55 12.22
N GLU A 79 -8.57 40.32 11.78
CA GLU A 79 -8.70 39.15 12.67
C GLU A 79 -7.34 38.86 13.32
N LYS A 80 -7.31 38.71 14.66
CA LYS A 80 -6.13 38.34 15.44
C LYS A 80 -5.98 36.81 15.54
N ARG A 81 -7.13 36.09 15.43
CA ARG A 81 -7.19 34.63 15.52
C ARG A 81 -6.54 34.00 14.30
N TYR A 82 -6.35 32.69 14.41
CA TYR A 82 -5.90 31.87 13.31
C TYR A 82 -6.96 31.80 12.22
N LEU A 83 -6.53 32.03 11.00
CA LEU A 83 -7.33 31.93 9.78
C LEU A 83 -6.93 30.66 9.04
N GLU A 84 -7.88 30.11 8.30
CA GLU A 84 -7.65 28.97 7.43
C GLU A 84 -7.39 29.42 5.99
N TRP A 85 -6.57 28.63 5.33
CA TRP A 85 -6.41 28.66 3.88
C TRP A 85 -6.61 27.25 3.35
N ASP A 86 -7.53 27.05 2.43
CA ASP A 86 -7.85 25.77 1.79
C ASP A 86 -7.55 25.92 0.30
N GLY A 87 -6.45 25.34 -0.15
CA GLY A 87 -6.01 25.43 -1.55
C GLY A 87 -6.88 24.58 -2.46
N ASP A 88 -7.08 25.05 -3.68
CA ASP A 88 -7.77 24.31 -4.71
C ASP A 88 -6.98 23.04 -5.14
N PRO A 89 -7.68 21.95 -5.54
CA PRO A 89 -7.01 20.75 -6.02
C PRO A 89 -6.13 21.03 -7.24
N ASN A 90 -4.82 20.97 -7.07
CA ASN A 90 -3.84 21.21 -8.11
C ASN A 90 -3.23 19.93 -8.66
N GLN A 91 -3.13 19.84 -10.00
CA GLN A 91 -2.42 18.75 -10.65
C GLN A 91 -0.92 19.02 -10.66
N VAL A 92 -0.17 18.08 -10.09
CA VAL A 92 1.30 18.16 -9.97
C VAL A 92 1.93 16.86 -10.49
N THR A 93 3.10 16.99 -11.09
CA THR A 93 3.91 15.85 -11.52
C THR A 93 4.97 15.56 -10.49
N THR A 94 5.07 14.33 -10.03
CA THR A 94 6.12 13.85 -9.12
C THR A 94 7.43 13.61 -9.86
N LYS A 95 8.54 13.38 -9.13
CA LYS A 95 9.86 13.07 -9.70
C LYS A 95 9.84 11.81 -10.58
N ASP A 96 9.03 10.82 -10.20
CA ASP A 96 8.79 9.57 -10.96
C ASP A 96 7.79 9.75 -12.11
N LYS A 97 7.48 11.01 -12.51
CA LYS A 97 6.63 11.40 -13.64
C LYS A 97 5.17 10.91 -13.55
N LEU A 98 4.67 10.76 -12.34
CA LEU A 98 3.27 10.44 -12.10
C LEU A 98 2.46 11.71 -11.86
N PHE A 99 1.30 11.81 -12.51
CA PHE A 99 0.37 12.92 -12.32
C PHE A 99 -0.55 12.64 -11.15
N ILE A 100 -0.52 13.53 -10.17
CA ILE A 100 -1.36 13.48 -8.97
C ILE A 100 -2.10 14.79 -8.77
N PHE A 101 -3.26 14.73 -8.14
CA PHE A 101 -3.96 15.89 -7.60
C PHE A 101 -3.64 15.99 -6.12
N ILE A 102 -3.20 17.17 -5.70
CA ILE A 102 -2.93 17.49 -4.31
C ILE A 102 -3.89 18.57 -3.84
N ASP A 103 -4.56 18.34 -2.72
CA ASP A 103 -5.29 19.36 -1.96
C ASP A 103 -4.43 19.74 -0.78
N THR A 104 -4.23 21.02 -0.57
CA THR A 104 -3.39 21.57 0.49
C THR A 104 -4.22 22.40 1.44
N TYR A 105 -3.74 22.52 2.66
CA TYR A 105 -4.39 23.26 3.72
C TYR A 105 -3.35 23.93 4.59
N ALA A 106 -3.58 25.16 4.98
CA ALA A 106 -2.71 25.90 5.87
C ALA A 106 -3.47 26.69 6.94
N ARG A 107 -2.81 26.95 8.03
CA ARG A 107 -3.27 27.88 9.07
C ARG A 107 -2.28 29.03 9.18
N TRP A 108 -2.82 30.21 9.16
CA TRP A 108 -2.06 31.42 9.16
C TRP A 108 -2.65 32.48 10.09
N ARG A 109 -1.89 33.49 10.42
CA ARG A 109 -2.36 34.68 11.15
C ARG A 109 -1.64 35.90 10.67
N ILE A 110 -2.24 37.07 10.91
CA ILE A 110 -1.65 38.38 10.65
C ILE A 110 -0.81 38.76 11.87
N VAL A 111 0.51 38.91 11.69
CA VAL A 111 1.43 39.33 12.74
C VAL A 111 1.72 40.81 12.62
N ASP A 112 2.07 41.30 11.42
CA ASP A 112 2.26 42.72 11.15
C ASP A 112 1.07 43.30 10.37
N ALA A 113 0.16 43.94 11.08
CA ALA A 113 -1.04 44.53 10.50
C ALA A 113 -0.73 45.68 9.54
N LYS A 114 0.36 46.43 9.76
CA LYS A 114 0.79 47.53 8.91
C LYS A 114 1.28 47.00 7.56
N LEU A 115 2.22 46.07 7.58
CA LEU A 115 2.79 45.46 6.39
C LEU A 115 1.71 44.71 5.59
N PHE A 116 0.83 43.99 6.29
CA PHE A 116 -0.31 43.33 5.71
C PHE A 116 -1.23 44.30 4.95
N PHE A 117 -1.57 45.44 5.56
CA PHE A 117 -2.40 46.41 4.90
C PHE A 117 -1.72 47.06 3.70
N GLU A 118 -0.44 47.37 3.79
CA GLU A 118 0.33 48.02 2.70
C GLU A 118 0.43 47.07 1.47
N LYS A 119 0.64 45.79 1.69
CA LYS A 119 0.91 44.82 0.63
C LYS A 119 -0.33 44.02 0.14
N VAL A 120 -1.25 43.71 1.04
CA VAL A 120 -2.35 42.77 0.81
C VAL A 120 -3.70 43.46 0.93
N ARG A 121 -3.86 44.40 1.86
CA ARG A 121 -5.04 45.20 2.14
C ARG A 121 -6.18 44.47 2.88
N ASN A 122 -6.55 43.28 2.47
CA ASN A 122 -7.68 42.53 3.03
C ASN A 122 -7.45 41.01 3.00
N GLU A 123 -8.31 40.24 3.65
CA GLU A 123 -8.21 38.78 3.71
C GLU A 123 -8.35 38.11 2.34
N ALA A 124 -9.19 38.67 1.44
CA ALA A 124 -9.31 38.13 0.09
C ALA A 124 -8.00 38.25 -0.71
N GLY A 125 -7.32 39.38 -0.57
CA GLY A 125 -5.98 39.56 -1.15
C GLY A 125 -4.94 38.63 -0.52
N ALA A 126 -5.09 38.31 0.77
CA ALA A 126 -4.22 37.33 1.44
C ALA A 126 -4.43 35.93 0.87
N GLN A 127 -5.69 35.51 0.65
CA GLN A 127 -5.98 34.21 0.05
C GLN A 127 -5.27 34.06 -1.30
N GLN A 128 -5.37 35.05 -2.18
CA GLN A 128 -4.69 35.02 -3.48
C GLN A 128 -3.16 34.93 -3.37
N ARG A 129 -2.55 35.62 -2.40
CA ARG A 129 -1.10 35.52 -2.18
C ARG A 129 -0.68 34.19 -1.62
N LEU A 130 -1.49 33.63 -0.73
CA LEU A 130 -1.28 32.29 -0.20
C LEU A 130 -1.42 31.24 -1.31
N ASP A 131 -2.42 31.36 -2.19
CA ASP A 131 -2.59 30.51 -3.38
C ASP A 131 -1.31 30.52 -4.24
N ASP A 132 -0.84 31.70 -4.62
CA ASP A 132 0.35 31.85 -5.48
C ASP A 132 1.60 31.23 -4.86
N ILE A 133 1.84 31.49 -3.56
CA ILE A 133 3.07 31.10 -2.87
C ILE A 133 3.01 29.63 -2.42
N LEU A 134 1.94 29.23 -1.72
CA LEU A 134 1.85 27.89 -1.15
C LEU A 134 1.69 26.81 -2.21
N ASP A 135 0.88 27.05 -3.24
CA ASP A 135 0.72 26.12 -4.36
C ASP A 135 2.02 26.03 -5.17
N GLY A 136 2.72 27.15 -5.36
CA GLY A 136 4.01 27.20 -6.01
C GLY A 136 5.04 26.32 -5.29
N GLU A 137 5.23 26.54 -4.00
CA GLU A 137 6.18 25.80 -3.16
C GLU A 137 5.78 24.32 -3.00
N ALA A 138 4.50 24.03 -2.81
CA ALA A 138 4.00 22.67 -2.75
C ALA A 138 4.31 21.91 -4.05
N ARG A 139 4.13 22.53 -5.21
CA ARG A 139 4.45 21.96 -6.52
C ARG A 139 5.94 21.67 -6.67
N ILE A 140 6.81 22.60 -6.28
CA ILE A 140 8.27 22.43 -6.33
C ILE A 140 8.69 21.25 -5.44
N VAL A 141 8.21 21.22 -4.19
CA VAL A 141 8.55 20.16 -3.23
C VAL A 141 8.06 18.80 -3.71
N VAL A 142 6.84 18.71 -4.26
CA VAL A 142 6.29 17.44 -4.78
C VAL A 142 7.05 16.99 -6.03
N ALA A 143 7.37 17.90 -6.95
CA ALA A 143 8.12 17.59 -8.17
C ALA A 143 9.56 17.10 -7.91
N ALA A 144 10.15 17.50 -6.80
CA ALA A 144 11.49 17.07 -6.39
C ALA A 144 11.52 15.69 -5.69
N ASN A 145 10.38 15.12 -5.32
CA ASN A 145 10.27 13.88 -4.54
C ASN A 145 9.44 12.82 -5.26
N ASP A 146 9.75 11.53 -4.96
CA ASP A 146 9.01 10.40 -5.51
C ASP A 146 7.62 10.29 -4.86
N LEU A 147 6.66 9.71 -5.56
CA LEU A 147 5.28 9.58 -5.08
C LEU A 147 5.18 8.91 -3.70
N VAL A 148 6.03 7.92 -3.44
CA VAL A 148 6.07 7.20 -2.15
C VAL A 148 6.34 8.15 -0.99
N GLU A 149 7.24 9.12 -1.17
CA GLU A 149 7.56 10.17 -0.18
C GLU A 149 6.37 11.09 0.09
N VAL A 150 5.61 11.42 -0.95
CA VAL A 150 4.45 12.31 -0.86
C VAL A 150 3.27 11.64 -0.14
N ILE A 151 3.05 10.32 -0.37
CA ILE A 151 1.92 9.59 0.20
C ILE A 151 2.19 9.10 1.62
N ARG A 152 3.38 8.56 1.90
CA ARG A 152 3.67 7.90 3.18
C ARG A 152 4.00 8.88 4.27
N SER A 153 3.35 8.70 5.43
CA SER A 153 3.61 9.48 6.65
C SER A 153 4.43 8.71 7.70
N ARG A 154 4.43 7.37 7.63
CA ARG A 154 5.12 6.49 8.58
C ARG A 154 5.75 5.33 7.84
N GLN A 155 6.92 4.93 8.30
CA GLN A 155 7.55 3.69 7.84
C GLN A 155 6.72 2.53 8.38
N ARG A 156 6.12 1.77 7.46
CA ARG A 156 5.55 0.47 7.84
C ARG A 156 6.74 -0.47 7.97
N GLU A 157 6.88 -1.10 9.11
CA GLU A 157 7.66 -2.33 9.18
C GLU A 157 6.97 -3.28 8.18
N ALA A 158 7.70 -3.62 7.12
CA ALA A 158 7.22 -4.65 6.23
C ALA A 158 7.11 -5.91 7.10
N VAL A 159 5.89 -6.34 7.38
CA VAL A 159 5.65 -7.73 7.76
C VAL A 159 6.01 -8.48 6.49
N VAL A 160 7.26 -8.88 6.41
CA VAL A 160 7.79 -9.74 5.35
C VAL A 160 7.23 -11.11 5.65
N ASP A 161 5.98 -11.34 5.30
CA ASP A 161 5.51 -12.69 5.04
C ASP A 161 6.37 -13.17 3.87
N GLU A 162 7.17 -14.20 4.07
CA GLU A 162 8.09 -14.76 3.05
C GLU A 162 7.37 -15.09 1.72
N THR A 163 6.05 -15.08 1.73
CA THR A 163 5.16 -15.27 0.58
C THR A 163 4.91 -14.00 -0.23
N GLU A 164 5.18 -12.79 0.30
CA GLU A 164 4.93 -11.50 -0.39
C GLU A 164 6.14 -10.95 -1.17
N VAL A 165 7.30 -11.60 -1.14
CA VAL A 165 8.57 -11.13 -1.74
C VAL A 165 8.55 -11.01 -3.27
N LEU A 166 7.44 -11.23 -3.93
CA LEU A 166 7.34 -11.26 -5.40
C LEU A 166 6.49 -10.17 -6.04
N GLY A 167 6.06 -9.18 -5.28
CA GLY A 167 5.34 -8.02 -5.80
C GLY A 167 6.15 -6.75 -5.63
N ASP A 168 6.43 -6.10 -6.74
CA ASP A 168 6.88 -4.72 -6.89
C ASP A 168 7.91 -4.22 -5.84
N GLU A 169 9.19 -4.36 -6.14
CA GLU A 169 10.30 -3.77 -5.36
C GLU A 169 10.10 -2.28 -5.08
N SER A 170 9.26 -1.58 -5.85
CA SER A 170 8.91 -0.17 -5.65
C SER A 170 8.10 0.07 -4.38
N GLN A 171 7.33 -0.91 -3.90
CA GLN A 171 6.56 -0.79 -2.65
C GLN A 171 7.42 -0.96 -1.40
N LEU A 172 8.59 -1.56 -1.54
CA LEU A 172 9.55 -1.82 -0.45
C LEU A 172 10.64 -0.76 -0.35
N LYS A 173 10.70 0.23 -1.28
CA LYS A 173 11.68 1.30 -1.14
C LYS A 173 11.42 2.04 0.16
N PRO A 174 12.39 2.09 1.07
CA PRO A 174 12.27 2.88 2.28
C PRO A 174 12.14 4.35 1.84
N PHE A 175 11.10 5.04 2.31
CA PHE A 175 11.03 6.47 2.13
C PHE A 175 11.96 7.17 3.13
N GLN A 176 12.61 8.24 2.71
CA GLN A 176 13.60 8.95 3.51
C GLN A 176 12.98 10.09 4.31
N LYS A 177 12.07 10.84 3.70
CA LYS A 177 11.50 12.06 4.27
C LYS A 177 10.06 11.87 4.75
N GLY A 178 9.20 11.36 3.87
CA GLY A 178 7.78 11.19 4.10
C GLY A 178 6.98 12.50 4.09
N ARG A 179 5.66 12.35 3.97
CA ARG A 179 4.68 13.44 3.80
C ARG A 179 4.81 14.56 4.83
N SER A 180 5.05 14.21 6.09
CA SER A 180 5.14 15.20 7.18
C SER A 180 6.41 16.07 7.06
N ALA A 181 7.53 15.48 6.61
CA ALA A 181 8.76 16.22 6.39
C ALA A 181 8.65 17.12 5.16
N LEU A 182 7.97 16.68 4.10
CA LEU A 182 7.69 17.50 2.93
C LEU A 182 6.78 18.69 3.26
N ALA A 183 5.74 18.49 4.07
CA ALA A 183 4.89 19.57 4.55
C ALA A 183 5.68 20.60 5.38
N LYS A 184 6.59 20.11 6.25
CA LYS A 184 7.49 20.98 7.00
C LYS A 184 8.45 21.73 6.09
N GLN A 185 8.96 21.10 5.04
CA GLN A 185 9.84 21.78 4.07
C GLN A 185 9.12 22.94 3.37
N VAL A 186 7.85 22.77 2.98
CA VAL A 186 7.04 23.88 2.43
C VAL A 186 6.89 25.00 3.45
N LEU A 187 6.58 24.65 4.71
CA LEU A 187 6.46 25.61 5.80
C LEU A 187 7.74 26.40 6.03
N ASP A 188 8.88 25.73 6.04
CA ASP A 188 10.21 26.34 6.30
C ASP A 188 10.66 27.25 5.15
N ILE A 189 10.19 27.02 3.91
CA ILE A 189 10.50 27.86 2.75
C ILE A 189 9.51 29.05 2.65
N ALA A 190 8.21 28.76 2.68
CA ALA A 190 7.17 29.78 2.48
C ALA A 190 6.98 30.69 3.70
N GLY A 191 7.17 30.16 4.92
CA GLY A 191 6.92 30.89 6.16
C GLY A 191 7.71 32.19 6.29
N PRO A 192 9.04 32.19 6.14
CA PRO A 192 9.85 33.42 6.19
C PRO A 192 9.42 34.46 5.15
N ASN A 193 9.20 34.03 3.90
CA ASN A 193 8.78 34.92 2.81
C ASN A 193 7.44 35.60 3.11
N LEU A 194 6.46 34.83 3.58
CA LEU A 194 5.15 35.36 3.94
C LEU A 194 5.22 36.36 5.13
N LYS A 195 6.08 36.08 6.09
CA LYS A 195 6.27 36.94 7.26
C LYS A 195 6.97 38.24 6.90
N GLU A 196 8.07 38.18 6.14
CA GLU A 196 8.89 39.36 5.79
C GLU A 196 8.24 40.22 4.73
N GLU A 197 7.54 39.63 3.75
CA GLU A 197 6.97 40.40 2.64
C GLU A 197 5.55 40.89 2.90
N PHE A 198 4.75 40.11 3.64
CA PHE A 198 3.31 40.37 3.78
C PHE A 198 2.83 40.50 5.23
N GLY A 199 3.69 40.29 6.23
CA GLY A 199 3.31 40.33 7.64
C GLY A 199 2.38 39.14 8.04
N ILE A 200 2.44 38.04 7.31
CA ILE A 200 1.64 36.82 7.52
C ILE A 200 2.54 35.74 8.13
N GLU A 201 2.16 35.22 9.28
CA GLU A 201 2.82 34.06 9.87
C GLU A 201 2.09 32.78 9.49
N LEU A 202 2.79 31.86 8.84
CA LEU A 202 2.31 30.53 8.52
C LEU A 202 2.60 29.58 9.70
N LEU A 203 1.55 29.02 10.30
CA LEU A 203 1.64 28.20 11.51
C LEU A 203 1.74 26.72 11.22
N ASP A 204 1.00 26.26 10.21
CA ASP A 204 0.94 24.86 9.82
C ASP A 204 0.60 24.78 8.33
N PHE A 205 1.22 23.82 7.65
CA PHE A 205 0.93 23.47 6.27
C PHE A 205 0.80 21.96 6.16
N ARG A 206 -0.24 21.49 5.48
CA ARG A 206 -0.49 20.05 5.30
C ARG A 206 -1.07 19.72 3.94
N PHE A 207 -0.70 18.56 3.44
CA PHE A 207 -1.39 17.92 2.34
C PHE A 207 -2.68 17.26 2.87
N LYS A 208 -3.83 17.79 2.51
CA LYS A 208 -5.17 17.32 2.94
C LYS A 208 -5.53 16.03 2.24
N ARG A 209 -5.41 16.00 0.92
CA ARG A 209 -5.73 14.87 0.07
C ARG A 209 -4.72 14.73 -1.06
N ILE A 210 -4.43 13.50 -1.43
CA ILE A 210 -3.57 13.19 -2.57
C ILE A 210 -4.28 12.11 -3.37
N ASN A 211 -4.64 12.41 -4.62
CA ASN A 211 -5.35 11.52 -5.52
C ASN A 211 -4.57 11.34 -6.82
N TYR A 212 -4.68 10.19 -7.42
CA TYR A 212 -4.23 10.01 -8.80
C TYR A 212 -5.18 10.70 -9.78
N SER A 213 -4.67 11.16 -10.92
CA SER A 213 -5.53 11.52 -12.04
C SER A 213 -6.36 10.29 -12.46
N GLN A 214 -7.52 10.52 -13.04
CA GLN A 214 -8.43 9.44 -13.42
C GLN A 214 -7.77 8.43 -14.37
N GLU A 215 -6.99 8.91 -15.33
CA GLU A 215 -6.25 8.07 -16.28
C GLU A 215 -5.18 7.20 -15.60
N VAL A 216 -4.39 7.80 -14.71
CA VAL A 216 -3.35 7.09 -13.96
C VAL A 216 -3.97 6.06 -13.02
N ARG A 217 -5.09 6.40 -12.38
CA ARG A 217 -5.81 5.50 -11.49
C ARG A 217 -6.27 4.22 -12.20
N LEU A 218 -6.84 4.35 -13.40
CA LEU A 218 -7.27 3.20 -14.19
C LEU A 218 -6.09 2.28 -14.55
N LYS A 219 -4.97 2.85 -15.02
CA LYS A 219 -3.75 2.09 -15.35
C LYS A 219 -3.15 1.38 -14.12
N ILE A 220 -3.17 2.04 -12.96
CA ILE A 220 -2.69 1.44 -11.71
C ILE A 220 -3.61 0.27 -11.31
N PHE A 221 -4.93 0.42 -11.40
CA PHE A 221 -5.86 -0.67 -11.09
C PHE A 221 -5.68 -1.87 -12.03
N GLU A 222 -5.54 -1.65 -13.33
CA GLU A 222 -5.25 -2.73 -14.29
C GLU A 222 -3.94 -3.45 -13.96
N ARG A 223 -2.89 -2.69 -13.62
CA ARG A 223 -1.61 -3.27 -13.19
C ARG A 223 -1.77 -4.10 -11.92
N MET A 224 -2.47 -3.58 -10.91
CA MET A 224 -2.72 -4.30 -9.65
C MET A 224 -3.51 -5.60 -9.88
N ILE A 225 -4.55 -5.56 -10.73
CA ILE A 225 -5.36 -6.75 -11.07
C ILE A 225 -4.46 -7.79 -11.75
N THR A 226 -3.68 -7.38 -12.74
CA THR A 226 -2.76 -8.27 -13.47
C THR A 226 -1.71 -8.87 -12.54
N GLU A 227 -1.16 -8.08 -11.64
CA GLU A 227 -0.18 -8.54 -10.67
C GLU A 227 -0.76 -9.54 -9.67
N ARG A 228 -1.95 -9.25 -9.11
CA ARG A 228 -2.66 -10.19 -8.24
C ARG A 228 -3.03 -11.48 -8.96
N ALA A 229 -3.44 -11.40 -10.22
CA ALA A 229 -3.69 -12.58 -11.04
C ALA A 229 -2.41 -13.41 -11.27
N ARG A 230 -1.26 -12.75 -11.51
CA ARG A 230 0.04 -13.42 -11.65
C ARG A 230 0.46 -14.14 -10.37
N ILE A 231 0.32 -13.47 -9.22
CA ILE A 231 0.61 -14.06 -7.91
C ILE A 231 -0.29 -15.27 -7.64
N ALA A 232 -1.60 -15.14 -7.89
CA ALA A 232 -2.55 -16.24 -7.74
C ALA A 232 -2.23 -17.42 -8.67
N MET A 233 -1.84 -17.16 -9.93
CA MET A 233 -1.39 -18.20 -10.86
C MET A 233 -0.12 -18.88 -10.39
N LYS A 234 0.83 -18.15 -9.83
CA LYS A 234 2.07 -18.70 -9.27
C LYS A 234 1.77 -19.69 -8.15
N PHE A 235 1.00 -19.29 -7.14
CA PHE A 235 0.63 -20.18 -6.03
C PHE A 235 -0.17 -21.40 -6.49
N ARG A 236 -1.08 -21.23 -7.47
CA ARG A 236 -1.81 -22.34 -8.06
C ARG A 236 -0.87 -23.31 -8.78
N SER A 237 0.07 -22.81 -9.55
CA SER A 237 1.07 -23.64 -10.25
C SER A 237 1.99 -24.38 -9.28
N GLU A 238 2.46 -23.70 -8.24
CA GLU A 238 3.26 -24.32 -7.17
C GLU A 238 2.48 -25.42 -6.45
N GLY A 239 1.21 -25.14 -6.10
CA GLY A 239 0.33 -26.13 -5.47
C GLY A 239 0.06 -27.34 -6.35
N LEU A 240 -0.17 -27.14 -7.65
CA LEU A 240 -0.34 -28.24 -8.60
C LEU A 240 0.96 -29.04 -8.77
N GLY A 241 2.11 -28.37 -8.80
CA GLY A 241 3.42 -29.01 -8.85
C GLY A 241 3.69 -29.88 -7.61
N GLU A 242 3.38 -29.37 -6.43
CA GLU A 242 3.56 -30.11 -5.19
C GLU A 242 2.59 -31.30 -5.09
N ALA A 243 1.32 -31.11 -5.48
CA ALA A 243 0.35 -32.20 -5.56
C ALA A 243 0.81 -33.32 -6.52
N ALA A 244 1.38 -32.95 -7.69
CA ALA A 244 1.91 -33.92 -8.63
C ALA A 244 3.12 -34.68 -8.08
N LYS A 245 4.01 -34.01 -7.33
CA LYS A 245 5.15 -34.66 -6.63
C LYS A 245 4.66 -35.67 -5.59
N ILE A 246 3.69 -35.28 -4.76
CA ILE A 246 3.11 -36.17 -3.74
C ILE A 246 2.47 -37.37 -4.39
N GLN A 247 1.68 -37.16 -5.44
CA GLN A 247 1.03 -38.23 -6.20
C GLN A 247 2.05 -39.17 -6.86
N GLY A 248 3.11 -38.59 -7.45
CA GLY A 248 4.20 -39.37 -8.03
C GLY A 248 4.98 -40.18 -6.98
N ALA A 249 5.20 -39.62 -5.79
CA ALA A 249 5.81 -40.34 -4.67
C ALA A 249 4.94 -41.48 -4.17
N GLN A 250 3.63 -41.24 -4.02
CA GLN A 250 2.66 -42.26 -3.65
C GLN A 250 2.65 -43.44 -4.64
N GLN A 251 2.59 -43.17 -5.94
CA GLN A 251 2.60 -44.22 -6.96
C GLN A 251 3.89 -45.05 -6.94
N ARG A 252 5.05 -44.39 -6.74
CA ARG A 252 6.35 -45.08 -6.60
C ARG A 252 6.34 -46.02 -5.40
N GLU A 253 5.86 -45.50 -4.24
CA GLU A 253 5.82 -46.28 -3.02
C GLU A 253 4.87 -47.47 -3.12
N LEU A 254 3.69 -47.31 -3.71
CA LEU A 254 2.76 -48.41 -3.98
C LEU A 254 3.36 -49.49 -4.88
N LYS A 255 4.05 -49.09 -5.97
CA LYS A 255 4.75 -50.04 -6.86
C LYS A 255 5.90 -50.73 -6.12
N ARG A 256 6.65 -50.06 -5.27
CA ARG A 256 7.71 -50.63 -4.45
C ARG A 256 7.17 -51.70 -3.50
N ILE A 257 6.11 -51.38 -2.75
CA ILE A 257 5.45 -52.32 -1.83
C ILE A 257 4.89 -53.54 -2.58
N ALA A 258 4.22 -53.31 -3.70
CA ALA A 258 3.68 -54.41 -4.52
C ALA A 258 4.79 -55.31 -5.06
N SER A 259 5.91 -54.74 -5.53
CA SER A 259 7.07 -55.50 -6.01
C SER A 259 7.74 -56.32 -4.92
N GLU A 260 7.93 -55.73 -3.74
CA GLU A 260 8.49 -56.42 -2.57
C GLU A 260 7.57 -57.54 -2.08
N ALA A 261 6.25 -57.32 -2.07
CA ALA A 261 5.30 -58.35 -1.71
C ALA A 261 5.33 -59.53 -2.71
N TYR A 262 5.37 -59.20 -4.01
CA TYR A 262 5.49 -60.19 -5.06
C TYR A 262 6.81 -60.97 -4.96
N LEU A 263 7.92 -60.32 -4.73
CA LEU A 263 9.24 -60.97 -4.51
C LEU A 263 9.17 -61.91 -3.32
N LYS A 264 8.65 -61.48 -2.17
CA LYS A 264 8.47 -62.34 -1.00
C LYS A 264 7.59 -63.56 -1.27
N GLN A 265 6.49 -63.32 -1.98
CA GLN A 265 5.58 -64.40 -2.39
C GLN A 265 6.32 -65.45 -3.24
N GLN A 266 7.05 -64.99 -4.26
CA GLN A 266 7.83 -65.91 -5.12
C GLN A 266 8.93 -66.62 -4.36
N GLN A 267 9.62 -65.95 -3.44
CA GLN A 267 10.63 -66.59 -2.59
C GLN A 267 10.05 -67.67 -1.66
N ILE A 268 8.90 -67.37 -1.04
CA ILE A 268 8.21 -68.35 -0.18
C ILE A 268 7.74 -69.54 -1.00
N LYS A 269 7.11 -69.30 -2.16
CA LYS A 269 6.65 -70.31 -3.07
C LYS A 269 7.83 -71.19 -3.55
N GLY A 270 8.91 -70.56 -4.04
CA GLY A 270 10.09 -71.27 -4.49
C GLY A 270 10.77 -72.12 -3.40
N LYS A 271 10.83 -71.63 -2.16
CA LYS A 271 11.35 -72.39 -1.01
C LYS A 271 10.43 -73.57 -0.66
N ALA A 272 9.11 -73.36 -0.73
CA ALA A 272 8.13 -74.44 -0.47
C ALA A 272 8.17 -75.52 -1.57
N ASP A 273 8.25 -75.08 -2.82
CA ASP A 273 8.37 -76.03 -3.97
C ASP A 273 9.71 -76.79 -3.87
N ALA A 274 10.83 -76.16 -3.59
CA ALA A 274 12.13 -76.84 -3.37
C ALA A 274 12.07 -77.84 -2.23
N LYS A 275 11.49 -77.45 -1.08
CA LYS A 275 11.30 -78.33 0.05
C LYS A 275 10.37 -79.55 -0.27
N ALA A 276 9.32 -79.31 -1.04
CA ALA A 276 8.45 -80.35 -1.51
C ALA A 276 9.21 -81.39 -2.40
N VAL A 277 10.01 -80.88 -3.35
CA VAL A 277 10.87 -81.70 -4.19
C VAL A 277 11.86 -82.56 -3.39
N ASP A 278 12.54 -81.90 -2.38
CA ASP A 278 13.45 -82.63 -1.50
C ASP A 278 12.76 -83.76 -0.72
N VAL A 279 11.60 -83.51 -0.15
CA VAL A 279 10.81 -84.50 0.58
C VAL A 279 10.39 -85.65 -0.35
N TYR A 280 9.94 -85.33 -1.58
CA TYR A 280 9.64 -86.35 -2.56
C TYR A 280 10.86 -87.16 -2.99
N ALA A 281 12.01 -86.47 -3.21
CA ALA A 281 13.26 -87.11 -3.57
C ALA A 281 13.76 -88.10 -2.47
N GLU A 282 13.70 -87.67 -1.20
CA GLU A 282 14.01 -88.59 -0.09
C GLU A 282 13.10 -89.81 -0.04
N ALA A 283 11.81 -89.61 -0.21
CA ALA A 283 10.83 -90.73 -0.13
C ALA A 283 10.99 -91.74 -1.26
N PHE A 284 11.22 -91.26 -2.50
CA PHE A 284 11.28 -92.15 -3.67
C PHE A 284 12.68 -92.63 -4.04
N ASN A 285 13.77 -92.11 -3.48
CA ASN A 285 15.13 -92.55 -3.71
C ASN A 285 15.52 -93.83 -2.88
N GLN A 286 14.61 -94.33 -2.05
CA GLN A 286 14.91 -95.47 -1.14
C GLN A 286 15.09 -96.83 -1.86
N SER A 287 14.50 -96.97 -3.05
CA SER A 287 14.65 -98.15 -3.87
C SER A 287 14.64 -97.84 -5.38
N PRO A 288 15.27 -98.69 -6.23
CA PRO A 288 15.24 -98.53 -7.70
C PRO A 288 13.80 -98.43 -8.25
N ASP A 289 12.93 -99.30 -7.80
CA ASP A 289 11.55 -99.39 -8.26
C ASP A 289 10.73 -98.15 -7.88
N SER A 290 10.97 -97.60 -6.69
CA SER A 290 10.32 -96.37 -6.25
C SER A 290 10.73 -95.20 -7.09
N ARG A 291 11.99 -95.17 -7.55
CA ARG A 291 12.51 -94.08 -8.41
C ARG A 291 11.88 -94.14 -9.80
N GLU A 292 11.81 -95.32 -10.39
CA GLU A 292 11.18 -95.47 -11.68
C GLU A 292 9.68 -95.12 -11.67
N PHE A 293 8.97 -95.49 -10.60
CA PHE A 293 7.59 -95.03 -10.37
C PHE A 293 7.46 -93.55 -10.24
N TYR A 294 8.32 -92.87 -9.55
CA TYR A 294 8.28 -91.42 -9.43
C TYR A 294 8.56 -90.70 -10.76
N GLU A 295 9.58 -91.19 -11.53
CA GLU A 295 9.86 -90.69 -12.87
C GLU A 295 8.64 -90.82 -13.78
N PHE A 296 7.96 -91.93 -13.69
CA PHE A 296 6.71 -92.17 -14.45
C PHE A 296 5.61 -91.19 -14.06
N LEU A 297 5.32 -91.04 -12.73
CA LEU A 297 4.34 -90.07 -12.24
C LEU A 297 4.64 -88.62 -12.65
N LYS A 298 5.90 -88.17 -12.51
CA LYS A 298 6.32 -86.86 -12.91
C LYS A 298 6.19 -86.65 -14.42
N THR A 299 6.56 -87.65 -15.18
CA THR A 299 6.40 -87.51 -16.63
C THR A 299 4.94 -87.44 -17.04
N MET A 300 4.03 -88.22 -16.42
CA MET A 300 2.60 -88.09 -16.64
C MET A 300 2.00 -86.75 -16.21
N GLU A 301 2.45 -86.19 -15.06
CA GLU A 301 2.08 -84.87 -14.61
C GLU A 301 2.56 -83.81 -15.58
N THR A 302 3.78 -83.95 -16.09
CA THR A 302 4.34 -83.04 -17.10
C THR A 302 3.53 -83.13 -18.42
N TYR A 303 3.15 -84.31 -18.85
CA TYR A 303 2.28 -84.49 -20.01
C TYR A 303 0.94 -83.77 -19.80
N LYS A 304 0.30 -83.93 -18.64
CA LYS A 304 -0.95 -83.28 -18.30
C LYS A 304 -0.86 -81.75 -18.34
N ASN A 305 0.24 -81.22 -17.83
CA ASN A 305 0.43 -79.72 -17.73
C ASN A 305 0.92 -79.11 -19.03
N THR A 306 1.66 -79.88 -19.86
CA THR A 306 2.31 -79.36 -21.07
C THR A 306 1.49 -79.60 -22.31
N LEU A 307 0.77 -80.72 -22.36
CA LEU A 307 -0.10 -81.12 -23.50
C LEU A 307 -1.51 -80.48 -23.35
N SER A 308 -1.60 -79.20 -23.11
CA SER A 308 -2.87 -78.51 -23.10
C SER A 308 -3.28 -78.07 -24.52
N THR A 309 -4.57 -77.78 -24.73
CA THR A 309 -5.22 -77.59 -26.02
C THR A 309 -4.60 -76.52 -26.95
N ASN A 310 -3.73 -75.68 -26.47
CA ASN A 310 -3.17 -74.57 -27.26
C ASN A 310 -1.61 -74.52 -27.29
N VAL A 311 -0.96 -75.66 -27.17
CA VAL A 311 0.51 -75.72 -27.19
C VAL A 311 0.97 -76.52 -28.44
N THR A 312 1.85 -75.89 -29.20
CA THR A 312 2.56 -76.62 -30.30
C THR A 312 3.95 -76.99 -29.78
N MET A 313 4.20 -78.30 -29.70
CA MET A 313 5.52 -78.81 -29.30
C MET A 313 6.26 -79.37 -30.52
N ILE A 314 7.53 -78.98 -30.61
CA ILE A 314 8.45 -79.61 -31.62
C ILE A 314 9.38 -80.53 -30.83
N LEU A 315 9.25 -81.81 -31.03
CA LEU A 315 10.02 -82.83 -30.35
C LEU A 315 10.80 -83.70 -31.38
N SER A 316 12.02 -84.07 -31.03
CA SER A 316 12.77 -85.08 -31.76
C SER A 316 12.18 -86.45 -31.46
N THR A 317 12.26 -87.33 -32.45
CA THR A 317 11.78 -88.73 -32.32
C THR A 317 12.57 -89.49 -31.22
N ASP A 318 13.76 -89.09 -30.84
CA ASP A 318 14.58 -89.69 -29.79
C ASP A 318 14.45 -88.99 -28.44
N SER A 319 13.51 -88.05 -28.28
CA SER A 319 13.31 -87.35 -27.02
C SER A 319 12.84 -88.31 -25.92
N ASP A 320 13.50 -88.27 -24.77
CA ASP A 320 13.12 -88.97 -23.54
C ASP A 320 11.70 -88.59 -23.07
N PHE A 321 11.22 -87.41 -23.48
CA PHE A 321 9.87 -86.93 -23.19
C PHE A 321 8.80 -87.94 -23.75
N LEU A 322 9.07 -88.67 -24.83
CA LEU A 322 8.16 -89.58 -25.43
C LEU A 322 8.37 -91.08 -24.99
N LYS A 323 9.25 -91.32 -24.04
CA LYS A 323 9.69 -92.63 -23.56
C LYS A 323 8.45 -93.53 -23.27
N TYR A 324 7.52 -93.10 -22.43
CA TYR A 324 6.34 -93.91 -22.04
C TYR A 324 5.23 -93.98 -23.09
N ILE A 325 5.13 -93.00 -23.97
CA ILE A 325 4.21 -93.04 -25.09
C ILE A 325 4.67 -94.05 -26.13
N LYS A 326 5.95 -94.17 -26.38
CA LYS A 326 6.51 -95.19 -27.29
C LYS A 326 6.40 -96.61 -26.74
N GLN A 327 6.58 -96.77 -25.44
CA GLN A 327 6.44 -98.13 -24.81
C GLN A 327 4.97 -98.63 -24.78
N SER A 328 3.98 -97.74 -24.86
CA SER A 328 2.57 -98.16 -24.92
C SER A 328 2.04 -98.46 -26.34
N ALA A 329 2.86 -98.20 -27.37
CA ALA A 329 2.50 -98.58 -28.71
C ALA A 329 2.66 -100.13 -28.89
N PRO A 330 1.61 -100.85 -29.31
CA PRO A 330 1.74 -102.29 -29.57
C PRO A 330 2.74 -102.57 -30.70
N GLU A 331 3.72 -103.46 -30.39
CA GLU A 331 4.62 -104.01 -31.43
C GLU A 331 3.73 -104.56 -32.55
N LYS A 332 3.82 -103.97 -33.74
CA LYS A 332 3.22 -104.59 -34.94
C LYS A 332 4.22 -105.67 -35.39
N GLU A 333 3.79 -106.88 -35.24
CA GLU A 333 4.36 -108.04 -35.97
C GLU A 333 4.34 -107.81 -37.46
#